data_c80bde38e42be3ec3181df1162b1b1de
#
_entry.id   c80bde38e42be3ec3181df1162b1b1de
#
_cell.length_a   1.000
_cell.length_b   1.000
_cell.length_c   1.000
_cell.angle_alpha   90.00
_cell.angle_beta   90.00
_cell.angle_gamma   90.00
#
_symmetry.space_group_name_H-M   'P 1'
#
loop_
_entity.id
_entity.type
_entity.pdbx_description
1 polymer ?
#
loop_
_entity_poly.entity_id
_entity_poly.type
_entity_poly.pdbx_seq_one_letter_code
_entity_poly.pdbx_strand_id
1 'polypeptide(L)'
;MVASLEWVKENIDKFGGDPANVTIFGESGGGAKVLTLMGTPAAKGLFSKAIVESGAVEKMGMTLTSPKAGRRVAELTLANLGVKPTALEKLKVFTPAQINEAANKALKQTAQEQKLTPLRGQGYGLSWAPTMDGDYIPQEPVGEKYPELSKDIPLLIGSNLTEWESFPLQLDLANTQKDNRFTWSDSQVEEKLKAKYGNKTAKVIEAFREAYPKRRLADALYVDSFLRAPALKTASLKADQHAAPVYNYIFSWDTPVFNGIPMSYHTAEIAFVFNNIDKMEQATGGGKEARELAKKMSTAWVNFAKTGNPNGGDLPQWDAYTRENGNVMIFDNEIKIKQHHDAKLQRLLAPEMKF
;
A
#
# COMPACT_ATOMS: atom_id res chain seq x y z
N MET A 1 16.63 -7.50 -4.94
CA MET A 1 15.53 -8.32 -4.36
C MET A 1 15.54 -9.76 -4.88
N VAL A 2 15.53 -10.02 -6.21
CA VAL A 2 15.61 -11.40 -6.72
C VAL A 2 16.84 -12.13 -6.18
N ALA A 3 18.04 -11.56 -6.34
CA ALA A 3 19.27 -12.16 -5.79
C ALA A 3 19.22 -12.44 -4.27
N SER A 4 18.51 -11.61 -3.50
CA SER A 4 18.30 -11.88 -2.07
C SER A 4 17.39 -13.09 -1.83
N LEU A 5 16.38 -13.28 -2.67
CA LEU A 5 15.50 -14.46 -2.60
C LEU A 5 16.20 -15.74 -3.06
N GLU A 6 17.07 -15.65 -4.07
CA GLU A 6 17.93 -16.74 -4.50
C GLU A 6 18.86 -17.16 -3.37
N TRP A 7 19.49 -16.21 -2.70
CA TRP A 7 20.32 -16.47 -1.52
C TRP A 7 19.52 -17.16 -0.40
N VAL A 8 18.30 -16.68 -0.11
CA VAL A 8 17.41 -17.33 0.88
C VAL A 8 17.14 -18.77 0.48
N LYS A 9 16.76 -19.02 -0.78
CA LYS A 9 16.49 -20.36 -1.29
C LYS A 9 17.67 -21.32 -1.13
N GLU A 10 18.89 -20.83 -1.32
CA GLU A 10 20.13 -21.62 -1.28
C GLU A 10 20.69 -21.83 0.12
N ASN A 11 20.33 -20.98 1.07
CA ASN A 11 21.04 -20.93 2.36
C ASN A 11 20.18 -21.02 3.61
N ILE A 12 18.86 -20.70 3.52
CA ILE A 12 18.05 -20.48 4.74
C ILE A 12 17.87 -21.74 5.60
N ASP A 13 18.02 -22.92 5.01
CA ASP A 13 18.02 -24.21 5.73
C ASP A 13 19.16 -24.28 6.78
N LYS A 14 20.32 -23.70 6.48
CA LYS A 14 21.48 -23.61 7.40
C LYS A 14 21.21 -22.71 8.60
N PHE A 15 20.16 -21.88 8.52
CA PHE A 15 19.72 -20.98 9.61
C PHE A 15 18.43 -21.49 10.28
N GLY A 16 17.99 -22.73 9.96
CA GLY A 16 16.79 -23.34 10.53
C GLY A 16 15.48 -22.91 9.84
N GLY A 17 15.56 -22.22 8.70
CA GLY A 17 14.40 -21.88 7.88
C GLY A 17 14.07 -22.97 6.84
N ASP A 18 12.89 -22.89 6.26
CA ASP A 18 12.43 -23.77 5.19
C ASP A 18 12.42 -23.01 3.84
N PRO A 19 13.31 -23.36 2.89
CA PRO A 19 13.35 -22.71 1.58
C PRO A 19 12.08 -22.92 0.74
N ALA A 20 11.26 -23.93 1.06
CA ALA A 20 9.97 -24.16 0.42
C ALA A 20 8.83 -23.33 1.03
N ASN A 21 9.06 -22.72 2.20
CA ASN A 21 8.06 -21.96 2.94
C ASN A 21 8.45 -20.47 3.11
N VAL A 22 8.81 -19.83 2.03
CA VAL A 22 9.17 -18.41 2.01
C VAL A 22 7.94 -17.54 1.76
N THR A 23 7.66 -16.62 2.68
CA THR A 23 6.62 -15.58 2.52
C THR A 23 7.28 -14.23 2.32
N ILE A 24 7.00 -13.58 1.20
CA ILE A 24 7.39 -12.18 0.99
C ILE A 24 6.29 -11.26 1.50
N PHE A 25 6.67 -10.19 2.18
CA PHE A 25 5.71 -9.21 2.67
C PHE A 25 6.29 -7.80 2.65
N GLY A 26 5.41 -6.82 2.68
CA GLY A 26 5.83 -5.43 2.72
C GLY A 26 4.67 -4.45 2.85
N GLU A 27 4.99 -3.34 3.51
CA GLU A 27 4.08 -2.23 3.71
C GLU A 27 4.47 -1.08 2.78
N SER A 28 3.47 -0.34 2.29
CA SER A 28 3.64 0.83 1.42
C SER A 28 4.47 0.50 0.17
N GLY A 29 5.58 1.19 -0.04
CA GLY A 29 6.53 0.86 -1.11
C GLY A 29 7.10 -0.56 -1.03
N GLY A 30 7.11 -1.19 0.14
CA GLY A 30 7.44 -2.61 0.31
C GLY A 30 6.38 -3.52 -0.31
N GLY A 31 5.09 -3.25 -0.07
CA GLY A 31 3.99 -3.98 -0.68
C GLY A 31 3.94 -3.82 -2.21
N ALA A 32 4.24 -2.63 -2.71
CA ALA A 32 4.38 -2.41 -4.15
C ALA A 32 5.53 -3.26 -4.75
N LYS A 33 6.64 -3.44 -4.02
CA LYS A 33 7.74 -4.34 -4.42
C LYS A 33 7.33 -5.81 -4.39
N VAL A 34 6.51 -6.22 -3.41
CA VAL A 34 5.92 -7.57 -3.37
C VAL A 34 5.10 -7.82 -4.62
N LEU A 35 4.19 -6.92 -4.98
CA LEU A 35 3.39 -7.06 -6.21
C LEU A 35 4.25 -7.06 -7.47
N THR A 36 5.33 -6.28 -7.51
CA THR A 36 6.30 -6.30 -8.62
C THR A 36 6.95 -7.68 -8.74
N LEU A 37 7.42 -8.26 -7.62
CA LEU A 37 8.04 -9.60 -7.61
C LEU A 37 7.06 -10.69 -8.04
N MET A 38 5.78 -10.56 -7.71
CA MET A 38 4.74 -11.49 -8.16
C MET A 38 4.54 -11.49 -9.69
N GLY A 39 4.89 -10.39 -10.36
CA GLY A 39 4.88 -10.28 -11.82
C GLY A 39 6.24 -10.45 -12.50
N THR A 40 7.32 -10.70 -11.74
CA THR A 40 8.68 -10.80 -12.25
C THR A 40 9.06 -12.24 -12.55
N PRO A 41 9.32 -12.65 -13.82
CA PRO A 41 9.67 -14.02 -14.18
C PRO A 41 10.87 -14.59 -13.41
N ALA A 42 11.90 -13.75 -13.19
CA ALA A 42 13.10 -14.14 -12.44
C ALA A 42 12.83 -14.45 -10.95
N ALA A 43 11.68 -14.03 -10.40
CA ALA A 43 11.29 -14.34 -9.02
C ALA A 43 10.45 -15.62 -8.88
N LYS A 44 10.10 -16.28 -10.00
CA LYS A 44 9.26 -17.48 -9.99
C LYS A 44 9.90 -18.62 -9.18
N GLY A 45 9.13 -19.15 -8.22
CA GLY A 45 9.58 -20.27 -7.38
C GLY A 45 10.60 -19.90 -6.30
N LEU A 46 10.77 -18.57 -6.02
CA LEU A 46 11.61 -18.09 -4.93
C LEU A 46 10.81 -17.78 -3.65
N PHE A 47 9.48 -17.78 -3.73
CA PHE A 47 8.57 -17.62 -2.60
C PHE A 47 7.28 -18.39 -2.84
N SER A 48 6.57 -18.70 -1.77
CA SER A 48 5.35 -19.51 -1.78
C SER A 48 4.10 -18.76 -1.33
N LYS A 49 4.24 -17.59 -0.74
CA LYS A 49 3.13 -16.74 -0.24
C LYS A 49 3.51 -15.27 -0.29
N ALA A 50 2.52 -14.38 -0.32
CA ALA A 50 2.73 -12.95 -0.36
C ALA A 50 1.74 -12.19 0.54
N ILE A 51 2.23 -11.13 1.21
CA ILE A 51 1.41 -10.19 2.00
C ILE A 51 1.68 -8.77 1.51
N VAL A 52 0.63 -8.02 1.26
CA VAL A 52 0.69 -6.63 0.78
C VAL A 52 -0.10 -5.74 1.74
N GLU A 53 0.62 -4.91 2.47
CA GLU A 53 0.08 -3.99 3.46
C GLU A 53 0.15 -2.58 2.91
N SER A 54 -1.00 -1.96 2.66
CA SER A 54 -1.07 -0.57 2.14
C SER A 54 -0.13 -0.30 0.96
N GLY A 55 0.04 -1.28 0.08
CA GLY A 55 1.04 -1.24 -1.00
C GLY A 55 0.50 -1.50 -2.40
N ALA A 56 -0.80 -1.74 -2.54
CA ALA A 56 -1.44 -1.87 -3.84
C ALA A 56 -1.70 -0.48 -4.42
N VAL A 57 -0.72 0.08 -5.08
CA VAL A 57 -0.85 1.40 -5.71
C VAL A 57 -0.85 1.20 -7.21
N GLU A 58 -1.88 1.70 -7.91
CA GLU A 58 -1.87 1.71 -9.36
C GLU A 58 -0.67 2.50 -9.86
N LYS A 59 0.09 1.91 -10.78
CA LYS A 59 1.39 2.45 -11.23
C LYS A 59 2.35 2.74 -10.06
N MET A 60 2.20 1.99 -8.96
CA MET A 60 2.98 2.16 -7.73
C MET A 60 2.94 3.59 -7.16
N GLY A 61 1.85 4.34 -7.37
CA GLY A 61 1.78 5.78 -7.03
C GLY A 61 2.78 6.65 -7.78
N MET A 62 3.52 6.03 -8.69
CA MET A 62 4.57 6.62 -9.51
C MET A 62 4.37 6.11 -10.94
N THR A 63 4.68 6.93 -11.91
CA THR A 63 4.76 6.46 -13.28
C THR A 63 5.94 5.51 -13.40
N LEU A 64 5.70 4.24 -13.73
CA LEU A 64 6.79 3.33 -14.06
C LEU A 64 7.61 3.93 -15.20
N THR A 65 8.92 3.94 -15.01
CA THR A 65 9.83 4.53 -15.98
C THR A 65 9.86 3.66 -17.24
N SER A 66 9.55 4.24 -18.40
CA SER A 66 9.77 3.55 -19.66
C SER A 66 11.27 3.42 -19.94
N PRO A 67 11.73 2.39 -20.68
CA PRO A 67 13.13 2.27 -21.08
C PRO A 67 13.67 3.53 -21.79
N LYS A 68 12.82 4.18 -22.59
CA LYS A 68 13.15 5.44 -23.28
C LYS A 68 13.39 6.59 -22.28
N ALA A 69 12.52 6.73 -21.30
CA ALA A 69 12.67 7.77 -20.28
C ALA A 69 13.88 7.50 -19.38
N GLY A 70 14.07 6.27 -18.94
CA GLY A 70 15.24 5.86 -18.14
C GLY A 70 16.56 6.12 -18.85
N ARG A 71 16.65 5.78 -20.14
CA ARG A 71 17.83 6.08 -20.96
C ARG A 71 18.08 7.58 -21.06
N ARG A 72 17.03 8.38 -21.29
CA ARG A 72 17.16 9.83 -21.38
C ARG A 72 17.65 10.46 -20.07
N VAL A 73 17.12 9.99 -18.93
CA VAL A 73 17.61 10.42 -17.60
C VAL A 73 19.09 10.08 -17.43
N ALA A 74 19.53 8.89 -17.83
CA ALA A 74 20.93 8.49 -17.73
C ALA A 74 21.84 9.38 -18.61
N GLU A 75 21.46 9.62 -19.87
CA GLU A 75 22.19 10.50 -20.80
C GLU A 75 22.37 11.92 -20.23
N LEU A 76 21.28 12.50 -19.73
CA LEU A 76 21.32 13.84 -19.15
C LEU A 76 22.09 13.88 -17.83
N THR A 77 22.02 12.83 -17.02
CA THR A 77 22.83 12.73 -15.79
C THR A 77 24.31 12.76 -16.09
N LEU A 78 24.74 11.95 -17.06
CA LEU A 78 26.14 11.92 -17.51
C LEU A 78 26.55 13.28 -18.07
N ALA A 79 25.71 13.92 -18.90
CA ALA A 79 25.97 15.24 -19.43
C ALA A 79 26.12 16.31 -18.34
N ASN A 80 25.24 16.29 -17.32
CA ASN A 80 25.30 17.20 -16.18
C ASN A 80 26.58 17.05 -15.35
N LEU A 81 27.17 15.85 -15.35
CA LEU A 81 28.45 15.53 -14.67
C LEU A 81 29.67 15.69 -15.59
N GLY A 82 29.48 16.01 -16.86
CA GLY A 82 30.58 16.07 -17.84
C GLY A 82 31.24 14.71 -18.13
N VAL A 83 30.49 13.60 -17.88
CA VAL A 83 30.96 12.23 -18.10
C VAL A 83 30.50 11.72 -19.46
N LYS A 84 31.42 11.18 -20.25
CA LYS A 84 31.05 10.50 -21.51
C LYS A 84 30.49 9.11 -21.24
N PRO A 85 29.49 8.61 -22.02
CA PRO A 85 28.94 7.26 -21.86
C PRO A 85 29.99 6.13 -21.93
N THR A 86 31.11 6.37 -22.56
CA THR A 86 32.27 5.45 -22.68
C THR A 86 33.24 5.50 -21.49
N ALA A 87 32.99 6.35 -20.49
CA ALA A 87 33.89 6.61 -19.38
C ALA A 87 33.15 6.56 -18.01
N LEU A 88 32.29 5.56 -17.84
CA LEU A 88 31.43 5.42 -16.64
C LEU A 88 32.22 5.24 -15.33
N GLU A 89 33.43 4.73 -15.40
CA GLU A 89 34.35 4.63 -14.27
C GLU A 89 34.65 5.99 -13.61
N LYS A 90 34.50 7.09 -14.34
CA LYS A 90 34.63 8.45 -13.82
C LYS A 90 33.52 8.82 -12.83
N LEU A 91 32.39 8.11 -12.81
CA LEU A 91 31.35 8.33 -11.80
C LEU A 91 31.85 8.10 -10.36
N LYS A 92 32.89 7.27 -10.19
CA LYS A 92 33.48 6.96 -8.89
C LYS A 92 34.17 8.16 -8.20
N VAL A 93 34.49 9.23 -8.93
CA VAL A 93 35.11 10.43 -8.35
C VAL A 93 34.09 11.42 -7.80
N PHE A 94 32.80 11.25 -8.13
CA PHE A 94 31.73 12.11 -7.65
C PHE A 94 31.16 11.58 -6.33
N THR A 95 30.78 12.50 -5.46
CA THR A 95 30.05 12.16 -4.23
C THR A 95 28.62 11.74 -4.59
N PRO A 96 27.97 10.92 -3.73
CA PRO A 96 26.53 10.60 -3.91
C PRO A 96 25.66 11.83 -4.06
N ALA A 97 25.95 12.93 -3.34
CA ALA A 97 25.19 14.18 -3.43
C ALA A 97 25.30 14.81 -4.84
N GLN A 98 26.49 14.87 -5.42
CA GLN A 98 26.70 15.39 -6.77
C GLN A 98 25.97 14.56 -7.83
N ILE A 99 26.05 13.23 -7.73
CA ILE A 99 25.32 12.33 -8.63
C ILE A 99 23.82 12.54 -8.48
N ASN A 100 23.31 12.64 -7.26
CA ASN A 100 21.89 12.83 -6.99
C ASN A 100 21.36 14.17 -7.52
N GLU A 101 22.10 15.24 -7.35
CA GLU A 101 21.74 16.56 -7.89
C GLU A 101 21.68 16.52 -9.44
N ALA A 102 22.70 15.99 -10.10
CA ALA A 102 22.75 15.85 -11.55
C ALA A 102 21.60 14.98 -12.08
N ALA A 103 21.30 13.88 -11.38
CA ALA A 103 20.26 12.93 -11.73
C ALA A 103 18.84 13.50 -11.52
N ASN A 104 18.60 14.25 -10.45
CA ASN A 104 17.29 14.91 -10.20
C ASN A 104 17.04 16.03 -11.23
N LYS A 105 18.07 16.76 -11.64
CA LYS A 105 17.97 17.72 -12.74
C LYS A 105 17.62 17.04 -14.06
N ALA A 106 18.25 15.90 -14.35
CA ALA A 106 17.97 15.10 -15.53
C ALA A 106 16.54 14.54 -15.53
N LEU A 107 16.07 14.06 -14.39
CA LEU A 107 14.71 13.54 -14.21
C LEU A 107 13.67 14.63 -14.52
N LYS A 108 13.84 15.83 -13.94
CA LYS A 108 12.96 16.98 -14.19
C LYS A 108 12.95 17.37 -15.67
N GLN A 109 14.11 17.47 -16.30
CA GLN A 109 14.23 17.80 -17.70
C GLN A 109 13.57 16.76 -18.60
N THR A 110 13.81 15.47 -18.35
CA THR A 110 13.17 14.37 -19.09
C THR A 110 11.65 14.41 -18.99
N ALA A 111 11.13 14.66 -17.80
CA ALA A 111 9.68 14.78 -17.59
C ALA A 111 9.08 15.95 -18.39
N GLN A 112 9.76 17.09 -18.44
CA GLN A 112 9.36 18.24 -19.23
C GLN A 112 9.41 17.96 -20.74
N GLU A 113 10.51 17.37 -21.24
CA GLU A 113 10.70 17.00 -22.65
C GLU A 113 9.59 16.04 -23.12
N GLN A 114 9.17 15.11 -22.26
CA GLN A 114 8.14 14.11 -22.55
C GLN A 114 6.73 14.58 -22.18
N LYS A 115 6.57 15.81 -21.67
CA LYS A 115 5.27 16.38 -21.25
C LYS A 115 4.50 15.49 -20.27
N LEU A 116 5.22 14.88 -19.32
CA LEU A 116 4.63 14.01 -18.32
C LEU A 116 3.88 14.84 -17.28
N THR A 117 2.69 14.36 -16.89
CA THR A 117 1.89 14.99 -15.85
C THR A 117 2.17 14.32 -14.51
N PRO A 118 2.44 15.08 -13.43
CA PRO A 118 2.59 14.52 -12.10
C PRO A 118 1.34 13.78 -11.67
N LEU A 119 1.51 12.59 -11.10
CA LEU A 119 0.42 11.90 -10.43
C LEU A 119 0.02 12.69 -9.17
N ARG A 120 -1.26 13.00 -9.01
CA ARG A 120 -1.82 13.76 -7.87
C ARG A 120 -1.09 15.09 -7.58
N GLY A 121 -0.53 15.73 -8.61
CA GLY A 121 0.17 17.02 -8.45
C GLY A 121 1.52 16.93 -7.76
N GLN A 122 2.05 15.73 -7.48
CA GLN A 122 3.35 15.54 -6.85
C GLN A 122 4.44 15.24 -7.86
N GLY A 123 5.64 15.80 -7.65
CA GLY A 123 6.82 15.55 -8.48
C GLY A 123 6.71 16.13 -9.90
N TYR A 124 7.40 15.50 -10.84
CA TYR A 124 7.50 15.94 -12.23
C TYR A 124 6.78 15.03 -13.23
N GLY A 125 6.01 14.03 -12.77
CA GLY A 125 5.43 12.99 -13.60
C GLY A 125 6.42 11.87 -13.97
N LEU A 126 7.62 11.93 -13.45
CA LEU A 126 8.67 10.92 -13.53
C LEU A 126 9.38 10.86 -12.17
N SER A 127 9.68 9.67 -11.69
CA SER A 127 10.33 9.44 -10.40
C SER A 127 11.35 8.30 -10.50
N TRP A 128 12.13 8.10 -9.44
CA TRP A 128 12.99 6.94 -9.29
C TRP A 128 12.13 5.71 -9.01
N ALA A 129 11.73 5.02 -10.06
CA ALA A 129 10.86 3.86 -10.02
C ALA A 129 11.45 2.71 -10.84
N PRO A 130 11.00 1.47 -10.62
CA PRO A 130 11.33 0.37 -11.51
C PRO A 130 10.96 0.69 -12.97
N THR A 131 11.71 0.13 -13.90
CA THR A 131 11.46 0.26 -15.33
C THR A 131 10.71 -0.96 -15.83
N MET A 132 9.56 -0.73 -16.46
CA MET A 132 8.83 -1.78 -17.16
C MET A 132 9.51 -2.01 -18.52
N ASP A 133 10.41 -2.98 -18.56
CA ASP A 133 11.26 -3.26 -19.71
C ASP A 133 10.70 -4.32 -20.68
N GLY A 134 9.60 -4.97 -20.29
CA GLY A 134 8.97 -6.02 -21.08
C GLY A 134 9.57 -7.42 -20.86
N ASP A 135 10.64 -7.54 -20.11
CA ASP A 135 11.35 -8.79 -19.82
C ASP A 135 11.42 -9.05 -18.31
N TYR A 136 12.19 -8.26 -17.58
CA TYR A 136 12.35 -8.39 -16.13
C TYR A 136 11.10 -7.94 -15.37
N ILE A 137 10.49 -6.83 -15.78
CA ILE A 137 9.18 -6.35 -15.33
C ILE A 137 8.28 -6.25 -16.58
N PRO A 138 7.60 -7.34 -16.95
CA PRO A 138 6.87 -7.42 -18.22
C PRO A 138 5.54 -6.67 -18.20
N GLN A 139 4.96 -6.40 -17.01
CA GLN A 139 3.64 -5.76 -16.87
C GLN A 139 3.54 -4.90 -15.61
N GLU A 140 2.52 -4.06 -15.58
CA GLU A 140 2.15 -3.29 -14.39
C GLU A 140 1.79 -4.23 -13.23
N PRO A 141 2.34 -4.01 -12.02
CA PRO A 141 2.01 -4.82 -10.83
C PRO A 141 0.53 -4.78 -10.45
N VAL A 142 -0.12 -3.64 -10.63
CA VAL A 142 -1.57 -3.45 -10.48
C VAL A 142 -2.13 -3.03 -11.85
N GLY A 143 -2.27 -3.98 -12.74
CA GLY A 143 -2.70 -3.73 -14.12
C GLY A 143 -4.17 -4.09 -14.38
N GLU A 144 -4.47 -4.42 -15.63
CA GLU A 144 -5.78 -4.89 -16.06
C GLU A 144 -6.01 -6.38 -15.73
N LYS A 145 -4.93 -7.13 -15.51
CA LYS A 145 -4.95 -8.56 -15.19
C LYS A 145 -3.96 -8.85 -14.08
N TYR A 146 -4.27 -9.81 -13.22
CA TYR A 146 -3.31 -10.35 -12.27
C TYR A 146 -2.27 -11.21 -12.99
N PRO A 147 -0.98 -11.20 -12.56
CA PRO A 147 0.05 -12.01 -13.21
C PRO A 147 -0.26 -13.51 -13.14
N GLU A 148 -0.34 -14.17 -14.30
CA GLU A 148 -0.55 -15.61 -14.40
C GLU A 148 0.58 -16.41 -13.72
N LEU A 149 1.77 -15.84 -13.72
CA LEU A 149 2.98 -16.35 -13.10
C LEU A 149 2.82 -16.68 -11.62
N SER A 150 1.98 -15.93 -10.90
CA SER A 150 1.76 -16.06 -9.46
C SER A 150 0.32 -16.45 -9.09
N LYS A 151 -0.42 -17.05 -10.03
CA LYS A 151 -1.80 -17.48 -9.78
C LYS A 151 -1.91 -18.46 -8.61
N ASP A 152 -0.91 -19.33 -8.44
CA ASP A 152 -0.87 -20.36 -7.41
C ASP A 152 -0.25 -19.88 -6.08
N ILE A 153 0.09 -18.60 -5.96
CA ILE A 153 0.63 -17.97 -4.75
C ILE A 153 -0.52 -17.36 -3.93
N PRO A 154 -0.81 -17.83 -2.72
CA PRO A 154 -1.77 -17.20 -1.82
C PRO A 154 -1.38 -15.75 -1.53
N LEU A 155 -2.37 -14.85 -1.45
CA LEU A 155 -2.20 -13.43 -1.20
C LEU A 155 -3.03 -12.97 -0.01
N LEU A 156 -2.40 -12.25 0.93
CA LEU A 156 -3.10 -11.46 1.95
C LEU A 156 -2.86 -9.99 1.61
N ILE A 157 -3.93 -9.20 1.46
CA ILE A 157 -3.83 -7.82 0.97
C ILE A 157 -4.84 -6.92 1.66
N GLY A 158 -4.42 -5.74 2.04
CA GLY A 158 -5.30 -4.74 2.64
C GLY A 158 -4.66 -3.37 2.77
N SER A 159 -5.34 -2.52 3.51
CA SER A 159 -4.93 -1.13 3.73
C SER A 159 -5.52 -0.59 5.03
N ASN A 160 -5.08 0.57 5.46
CA ASN A 160 -5.67 1.32 6.55
C ASN A 160 -6.85 2.16 6.05
N LEU A 161 -7.76 2.52 6.96
CA LEU A 161 -8.95 3.29 6.59
C LEU A 161 -8.61 4.72 6.17
N THR A 162 -7.65 5.36 6.83
CA THR A 162 -7.42 6.80 6.72
C THR A 162 -6.00 7.18 6.29
N GLU A 163 -5.19 6.25 5.89
CA GLU A 163 -3.84 6.35 5.30
C GLU A 163 -3.17 7.76 5.39
N TRP A 164 -2.96 8.42 4.26
CA TRP A 164 -2.17 9.63 4.14
C TRP A 164 -2.81 10.89 4.71
N GLU A 165 -4.13 11.02 4.68
CA GLU A 165 -4.79 12.25 5.08
C GLU A 165 -4.76 12.49 6.59
N SER A 166 -4.49 11.44 7.36
CA SER A 166 -4.33 11.50 8.82
C SER A 166 -2.91 11.19 9.29
N PHE A 167 -1.97 11.05 8.36
CA PHE A 167 -0.59 10.67 8.67
C PHE A 167 0.11 11.72 9.56
N PRO A 168 0.61 11.33 10.76
CA PRO A 168 1.08 12.28 11.77
C PRO A 168 2.20 13.21 11.29
N LEU A 169 3.09 12.74 10.40
CA LEU A 169 4.17 13.57 9.87
C LEU A 169 3.70 14.68 8.93
N GLN A 170 2.46 14.62 8.44
CA GLN A 170 1.84 15.63 7.59
C GLN A 170 0.90 16.55 8.37
N LEU A 171 0.63 16.23 9.64
CA LEU A 171 -0.22 17.03 10.49
C LEU A 171 0.62 18.13 11.16
N ASP A 172 0.22 19.38 10.98
CA ASP A 172 0.64 20.46 11.86
C ASP A 172 -0.11 20.29 13.19
N LEU A 173 0.48 19.57 14.13
CA LEU A 173 -0.16 19.21 15.39
C LEU A 173 -0.64 20.42 16.18
N ALA A 174 0.06 21.54 16.13
CA ALA A 174 -0.31 22.77 16.86
C ALA A 174 -1.60 23.39 16.32
N ASN A 175 -1.77 23.41 15.00
CA ASN A 175 -2.98 23.90 14.35
C ASN A 175 -4.07 22.83 14.32
N THR A 176 -3.70 21.56 14.09
CA THR A 176 -4.64 20.44 14.03
C THR A 176 -5.37 20.23 15.37
N GLN A 177 -4.77 20.54 16.51
CA GLN A 177 -5.48 20.50 17.80
C GLN A 177 -6.64 21.50 17.89
N LYS A 178 -6.56 22.62 17.18
CA LYS A 178 -7.58 23.68 17.19
C LYS A 178 -8.62 23.51 16.10
N ASP A 179 -8.25 22.93 14.95
CA ASP A 179 -9.10 22.74 13.78
C ASP A 179 -9.01 21.27 13.30
N ASN A 180 -9.95 20.45 13.77
CA ASN A 180 -9.98 19.03 13.45
C ASN A 180 -11.41 18.47 13.54
N ARG A 181 -11.57 17.19 13.16
CA ARG A 181 -12.84 16.46 13.11
C ARG A 181 -13.67 16.50 14.42
N PHE A 182 -13.06 16.81 15.55
CA PHE A 182 -13.76 16.89 16.85
C PHE A 182 -14.21 18.32 17.18
N THR A 183 -13.61 19.33 16.56
CA THR A 183 -13.91 20.76 16.83
C THR A 183 -14.90 21.36 15.82
N TRP A 184 -15.12 20.68 14.69
CA TRP A 184 -16.02 21.17 13.65
C TRP A 184 -17.49 21.02 14.02
N SER A 185 -18.28 22.05 13.73
CA SER A 185 -19.74 21.98 13.77
C SER A 185 -20.26 21.15 12.58
N ASP A 186 -21.52 20.69 12.66
CA ASP A 186 -22.14 19.93 11.58
C ASP A 186 -22.13 20.70 10.25
N SER A 187 -22.38 22.02 10.28
CA SER A 187 -22.33 22.85 9.08
C SER A 187 -20.93 22.94 8.47
N GLN A 188 -19.89 23.02 9.30
CA GLN A 188 -18.49 22.99 8.81
C GLN A 188 -18.14 21.65 8.21
N VAL A 189 -18.61 20.55 8.79
CA VAL A 189 -18.42 19.20 8.23
C VAL A 189 -19.09 19.09 6.87
N GLU A 190 -20.34 19.53 6.75
CA GLU A 190 -21.08 19.51 5.47
C GLU A 190 -20.40 20.38 4.39
N GLU A 191 -19.93 21.55 4.74
CA GLU A 191 -19.18 22.44 3.83
C GLU A 191 -17.89 21.79 3.33
N LYS A 192 -17.09 21.21 4.25
CA LYS A 192 -15.85 20.50 3.91
C LYS A 192 -16.11 19.28 3.00
N LEU A 193 -17.15 18.50 3.29
CA LEU A 193 -17.55 17.36 2.46
C LEU A 193 -17.99 17.81 1.07
N LYS A 194 -18.76 18.91 1.00
CA LYS A 194 -19.19 19.48 -0.29
C LYS A 194 -18.01 20.03 -1.09
N ALA A 195 -17.05 20.67 -0.42
CA ALA A 195 -15.82 21.13 -1.05
C ALA A 195 -14.97 19.96 -1.61
N LYS A 196 -14.87 18.86 -0.86
CA LYS A 196 -14.09 17.67 -1.26
C LYS A 196 -14.79 16.85 -2.36
N TYR A 197 -16.08 16.59 -2.24
CA TYR A 197 -16.81 15.62 -3.07
C TYR A 197 -17.77 16.23 -4.09
N GLY A 198 -18.01 17.53 -4.05
CA GLY A 198 -18.84 18.28 -5.01
C GLY A 198 -20.25 17.68 -5.11
N ASN A 199 -20.68 17.39 -6.34
CA ASN A 199 -22.00 16.82 -6.63
C ASN A 199 -22.18 15.35 -6.14
N LYS A 200 -21.10 14.68 -5.73
CA LYS A 200 -21.17 13.31 -5.17
C LYS A 200 -21.44 13.29 -3.67
N THR A 201 -21.39 14.44 -2.99
CA THR A 201 -21.41 14.54 -1.51
C THR A 201 -22.51 13.71 -0.87
N ALA A 202 -23.75 13.86 -1.28
CA ALA A 202 -24.90 13.14 -0.70
C ALA A 202 -24.71 11.62 -0.81
N LYS A 203 -24.28 11.12 -1.96
CA LYS A 203 -24.03 9.68 -2.19
C LYS A 203 -22.85 9.16 -1.37
N VAL A 204 -21.80 9.97 -1.20
CA VAL A 204 -20.64 9.62 -0.37
C VAL A 204 -21.05 9.55 1.10
N ILE A 205 -21.84 10.51 1.60
CA ILE A 205 -22.36 10.49 2.98
C ILE A 205 -23.22 9.23 3.22
N GLU A 206 -24.12 8.91 2.32
CA GLU A 206 -24.95 7.71 2.40
C GLU A 206 -24.09 6.44 2.46
N ALA A 207 -23.18 6.26 1.52
CA ALA A 207 -22.31 5.09 1.45
C ALA A 207 -21.35 5.00 2.64
N PHE A 208 -20.86 6.14 3.15
CA PHE A 208 -20.04 6.18 4.35
C PHE A 208 -20.82 5.74 5.60
N ARG A 209 -22.02 6.26 5.80
CA ARG A 209 -22.88 5.85 6.93
C ARG A 209 -23.28 4.39 6.88
N GLU A 210 -23.47 3.82 5.68
CA GLU A 210 -23.72 2.40 5.47
C GLU A 210 -22.51 1.55 5.89
N ALA A 211 -21.31 1.91 5.42
CA ALA A 211 -20.09 1.19 5.72
C ALA A 211 -19.65 1.38 7.19
N TYR A 212 -19.72 2.60 7.71
CA TYR A 212 -19.17 3.01 9.00
C TYR A 212 -20.20 3.71 9.90
N PRO A 213 -21.29 3.05 10.29
CA PRO A 213 -22.43 3.67 10.99
C PRO A 213 -22.11 4.25 12.38
N LYS A 214 -21.02 3.76 13.01
CA LYS A 214 -20.58 4.23 14.33
C LYS A 214 -19.58 5.37 14.29
N ARG A 215 -19.05 5.71 13.08
CA ARG A 215 -18.05 6.77 12.90
C ARG A 215 -18.70 8.14 12.77
N ARG A 216 -17.94 9.18 13.14
CA ARG A 216 -18.35 10.57 12.92
C ARG A 216 -18.45 10.86 11.44
N LEU A 217 -19.41 11.69 11.04
CA LEU A 217 -19.54 12.08 9.64
C LEU A 217 -18.27 12.77 9.09
N ALA A 218 -17.59 13.54 9.94
CA ALA A 218 -16.32 14.18 9.61
C ALA A 218 -15.23 13.18 9.16
N ASP A 219 -15.29 11.93 9.63
CA ASP A 219 -14.32 10.90 9.27
C ASP A 219 -14.38 10.53 7.78
N ALA A 220 -15.52 10.79 7.12
CA ALA A 220 -15.65 10.60 5.68
C ALA A 220 -14.63 11.45 4.86
N LEU A 221 -14.15 12.55 5.43
CA LEU A 221 -13.11 13.37 4.80
C LEU A 221 -11.76 12.67 4.71
N TYR A 222 -11.52 11.67 5.54
CA TYR A 222 -10.22 11.01 5.70
C TYR A 222 -10.17 9.60 5.09
N VAL A 223 -11.31 9.09 4.60
CA VAL A 223 -11.34 7.75 3.97
C VAL A 223 -10.39 7.69 2.79
N ASP A 224 -9.45 6.75 2.85
CA ASP A 224 -8.52 6.50 1.76
C ASP A 224 -9.19 5.74 0.61
N SER A 225 -8.85 6.14 -0.60
CA SER A 225 -9.18 5.40 -1.83
C SER A 225 -7.94 5.12 -2.68
N PHE A 226 -6.81 5.74 -2.32
CA PHE A 226 -5.58 5.64 -3.09
C PHE A 226 -4.90 4.29 -2.95
N LEU A 227 -4.92 3.72 -1.76
CA LEU A 227 -4.39 2.39 -1.46
C LEU A 227 -5.53 1.35 -1.41
N ARG A 228 -6.69 1.76 -0.89
CA ARG A 228 -7.84 0.86 -0.71
C ARG A 228 -8.45 0.37 -2.00
N ALA A 229 -8.75 1.24 -2.95
CA ALA A 229 -9.40 0.84 -4.20
C ALA A 229 -8.49 -0.06 -5.08
N PRO A 230 -7.18 0.22 -5.24
CA PRO A 230 -6.26 -0.72 -5.89
C PRO A 230 -6.10 -2.06 -5.14
N ALA A 231 -6.18 -2.08 -3.80
CA ALA A 231 -6.15 -3.33 -3.05
C ALA A 231 -7.37 -4.21 -3.36
N LEU A 232 -8.58 -3.62 -3.44
CA LEU A 232 -9.80 -4.30 -3.85
C LEU A 232 -9.72 -4.78 -5.32
N LYS A 233 -9.18 -3.95 -6.22
CA LYS A 233 -8.95 -4.34 -7.62
C LYS A 233 -8.01 -5.54 -7.71
N THR A 234 -6.89 -5.49 -7.00
CA THR A 234 -5.90 -6.59 -6.97
C THR A 234 -6.50 -7.87 -6.41
N ALA A 235 -7.23 -7.78 -5.30
CA ALA A 235 -7.92 -8.93 -4.70
C ALA A 235 -8.94 -9.54 -5.67
N SER A 236 -9.71 -8.70 -6.37
CA SER A 236 -10.70 -9.13 -7.35
C SER A 236 -10.06 -9.84 -8.55
N LEU A 237 -9.01 -9.24 -9.13
CA LEU A 237 -8.28 -9.83 -10.26
C LEU A 237 -7.57 -11.14 -9.87
N LYS A 238 -7.08 -11.24 -8.62
CA LYS A 238 -6.49 -12.48 -8.09
C LYS A 238 -7.56 -13.56 -7.91
N ALA A 239 -8.71 -13.22 -7.35
CA ALA A 239 -9.82 -14.15 -7.16
C ALA A 239 -10.37 -14.69 -8.49
N ASP A 240 -10.43 -13.87 -9.54
CA ASP A 240 -10.89 -14.27 -10.88
C ASP A 240 -10.04 -15.38 -11.52
N GLN A 241 -8.82 -15.60 -11.04
CA GLN A 241 -7.96 -16.70 -11.52
C GLN A 241 -8.41 -18.07 -11.02
N HIS A 242 -9.31 -18.14 -10.02
CA HIS A 242 -9.82 -19.40 -9.43
C HIS A 242 -8.72 -20.41 -9.05
N ALA A 243 -7.57 -19.88 -8.58
CA ALA A 243 -6.40 -20.65 -8.17
C ALA A 243 -6.14 -20.47 -6.67
N ALA A 244 -4.94 -20.05 -6.27
CA ALA A 244 -4.67 -19.83 -4.86
C ALA A 244 -5.52 -18.71 -4.24
N PRO A 245 -5.91 -18.83 -2.94
CA PRO A 245 -6.82 -17.91 -2.29
C PRO A 245 -6.20 -16.51 -2.12
N VAL A 246 -7.07 -15.51 -2.06
CA VAL A 246 -6.75 -14.16 -1.62
C VAL A 246 -7.62 -13.78 -0.42
N TYR A 247 -7.01 -13.14 0.57
CA TYR A 247 -7.66 -12.63 1.77
C TYR A 247 -7.54 -11.12 1.79
N ASN A 248 -8.66 -10.42 2.03
CA ASN A 248 -8.68 -8.97 2.05
C ASN A 248 -9.01 -8.43 3.43
N TYR A 249 -8.28 -7.39 3.88
CA TYR A 249 -8.53 -6.73 5.16
C TYR A 249 -8.61 -5.21 5.02
N ILE A 250 -9.15 -4.59 6.08
CA ILE A 250 -9.02 -3.17 6.37
C ILE A 250 -8.67 -3.01 7.85
N PHE A 251 -7.65 -2.20 8.14
CA PHE A 251 -7.31 -1.78 9.48
C PHE A 251 -7.98 -0.44 9.77
N SER A 252 -8.93 -0.44 10.70
CA SER A 252 -9.75 0.74 11.02
C SER A 252 -9.66 1.17 12.48
N TRP A 253 -8.73 0.58 13.23
CA TRP A 253 -8.49 0.95 14.61
C TRP A 253 -7.87 2.34 14.71
N ASP A 254 -8.52 3.25 15.45
CA ASP A 254 -8.00 4.60 15.66
C ASP A 254 -7.05 4.62 16.85
N THR A 255 -5.84 5.15 16.64
CA THR A 255 -4.92 5.38 17.75
C THR A 255 -5.51 6.40 18.74
N PRO A 256 -5.41 6.16 20.08
CA PRO A 256 -5.85 7.13 21.07
C PRO A 256 -4.90 8.32 21.26
N VAL A 257 -3.67 8.26 20.70
CA VAL A 257 -2.69 9.34 20.81
C VAL A 257 -3.22 10.61 20.16
N PHE A 258 -2.81 11.76 20.69
CA PHE A 258 -3.29 13.07 20.26
C PHE A 258 -4.84 13.15 20.19
N ASN A 259 -5.51 12.56 21.20
CA ASN A 259 -6.97 12.50 21.28
C ASN A 259 -7.65 11.85 20.06
N GLY A 260 -6.97 10.89 19.41
CA GLY A 260 -7.52 10.17 18.28
C GLY A 260 -7.48 10.92 16.93
N ILE A 261 -6.84 12.07 16.88
CA ILE A 261 -6.74 12.87 15.65
C ILE A 261 -6.10 12.09 14.49
N PRO A 262 -5.00 11.32 14.70
CA PRO A 262 -4.34 10.59 13.61
C PRO A 262 -5.14 9.40 13.05
N MET A 263 -6.16 8.93 13.73
CA MET A 263 -6.99 7.79 13.29
C MET A 263 -6.14 6.53 12.98
N SER A 264 -6.52 5.75 11.97
CA SER A 264 -5.76 4.61 11.43
C SER A 264 -4.85 5.08 10.28
N TYR A 265 -3.84 5.87 10.61
CA TYR A 265 -2.93 6.49 9.65
C TYR A 265 -2.04 5.46 8.93
N HIS A 266 -1.37 5.89 7.87
CA HIS A 266 -0.41 5.06 7.13
C HIS A 266 0.66 4.48 8.05
N THR A 267 0.95 3.19 7.94
CA THR A 267 1.87 2.41 8.79
C THR A 267 1.37 2.04 10.19
N ALA A 268 0.17 2.49 10.59
CA ALA A 268 -0.33 2.28 11.95
C ALA A 268 -0.47 0.79 12.32
N GLU A 269 -0.77 -0.08 11.36
CA GLU A 269 -0.96 -1.51 11.56
C GLU A 269 0.34 -2.30 11.83
N ILE A 270 1.51 -1.75 11.46
CA ILE A 270 2.80 -2.46 11.56
C ILE A 270 3.07 -2.95 12.99
N ALA A 271 2.83 -2.10 14.00
CA ALA A 271 3.03 -2.47 15.39
C ALA A 271 2.13 -3.64 15.83
N PHE A 272 0.96 -3.79 15.21
CA PHE A 272 0.00 -4.85 15.47
C PHE A 272 0.40 -6.15 14.76
N VAL A 273 0.83 -6.05 13.52
CA VAL A 273 1.36 -7.20 12.75
C VAL A 273 2.53 -7.86 13.45
N PHE A 274 3.47 -7.06 13.97
CA PHE A 274 4.64 -7.57 14.69
C PHE A 274 4.42 -7.81 16.19
N ASN A 275 3.23 -7.54 16.71
CA ASN A 275 2.90 -7.67 18.14
C ASN A 275 3.93 -6.99 19.06
N ASN A 276 4.37 -5.79 18.68
CA ASN A 276 5.41 -5.05 19.37
C ASN A 276 4.94 -3.68 19.89
N ILE A 277 3.68 -3.63 20.37
CA ILE A 277 3.01 -2.43 20.89
C ILE A 277 3.86 -1.71 21.96
N ASP A 278 4.57 -2.45 22.80
CA ASP A 278 5.47 -1.92 23.83
C ASP A 278 6.66 -1.13 23.26
N LYS A 279 7.02 -1.34 21.99
CA LYS A 279 8.04 -0.57 21.28
C LYS A 279 7.47 0.68 20.59
N MET A 280 6.15 0.75 20.48
CA MET A 280 5.43 1.79 19.72
C MET A 280 4.34 2.47 20.56
N GLU A 281 4.52 2.56 21.88
CA GLU A 281 3.53 3.16 22.80
C GLU A 281 3.21 4.62 22.46
N GLN A 282 4.20 5.39 22.00
CA GLN A 282 3.99 6.77 21.56
C GLN A 282 3.05 6.91 20.34
N ALA A 283 2.87 5.83 19.59
CA ALA A 283 2.02 5.81 18.39
C ALA A 283 0.70 5.06 18.61
N THR A 284 0.68 4.10 19.54
CA THR A 284 -0.46 3.21 19.81
C THR A 284 -1.15 3.49 21.15
N GLY A 285 -0.55 4.33 22.00
CA GLY A 285 -1.01 4.57 23.37
C GLY A 285 -0.77 3.41 24.33
N GLY A 286 -0.23 2.26 23.87
CA GLY A 286 0.17 1.12 24.71
C GLY A 286 -0.94 0.43 25.50
N GLY A 287 -2.20 0.75 25.26
CA GLY A 287 -3.35 0.26 26.02
C GLY A 287 -3.65 -1.24 25.81
N LYS A 288 -4.57 -1.74 26.65
CA LYS A 288 -5.00 -3.16 26.61
C LYS A 288 -5.60 -3.54 25.27
N GLU A 289 -6.46 -2.68 24.71
CA GLU A 289 -7.13 -2.89 23.43
C GLU A 289 -6.11 -3.04 22.28
N ALA A 290 -5.10 -2.18 22.23
CA ALA A 290 -4.03 -2.27 21.24
C ALA A 290 -3.25 -3.60 21.35
N ARG A 291 -2.94 -4.05 22.57
CA ARG A 291 -2.21 -5.29 22.80
C ARG A 291 -3.04 -6.53 22.43
N GLU A 292 -4.33 -6.54 22.74
CA GLU A 292 -5.25 -7.63 22.38
C GLU A 292 -5.44 -7.71 20.87
N LEU A 293 -5.63 -6.57 20.19
CA LEU A 293 -5.72 -6.51 18.73
C LEU A 293 -4.41 -6.98 18.08
N ALA A 294 -3.27 -6.50 18.56
CA ALA A 294 -1.95 -6.88 18.04
C ALA A 294 -1.72 -8.39 18.12
N LYS A 295 -2.06 -9.02 19.25
CA LYS A 295 -1.96 -10.48 19.42
C LYS A 295 -2.79 -11.22 18.36
N LYS A 296 -4.01 -10.77 18.08
CA LYS A 296 -4.89 -11.40 17.10
C LYS A 296 -4.40 -11.18 15.67
N MET A 297 -4.00 -9.96 15.32
CA MET A 297 -3.45 -9.65 14.00
C MET A 297 -2.17 -10.43 13.73
N SER A 298 -1.20 -10.39 14.65
CA SER A 298 0.05 -11.15 14.53
C SER A 298 -0.21 -12.64 14.34
N THR A 299 -1.19 -13.21 15.06
CA THR A 299 -1.57 -14.62 14.88
C THR A 299 -2.06 -14.90 13.47
N ALA A 300 -2.91 -14.03 12.89
CA ALA A 300 -3.37 -14.17 11.51
C ALA A 300 -2.22 -14.14 10.50
N TRP A 301 -1.29 -13.18 10.64
CA TRP A 301 -0.12 -13.06 9.76
C TRP A 301 0.81 -14.27 9.86
N VAL A 302 1.09 -14.74 11.07
CA VAL A 302 1.91 -15.94 11.30
C VAL A 302 1.24 -17.19 10.72
N ASN A 303 -0.08 -17.37 10.92
CA ASN A 303 -0.81 -18.50 10.34
C ASN A 303 -0.74 -18.45 8.81
N PHE A 304 -0.99 -17.28 8.21
CA PHE A 304 -0.87 -17.11 6.76
C PHE A 304 0.55 -17.39 6.26
N ALA A 305 1.57 -16.89 6.94
CA ALA A 305 2.96 -17.14 6.58
C ALA A 305 3.33 -18.63 6.66
N LYS A 306 2.76 -19.37 7.60
CA LYS A 306 2.97 -20.82 7.72
C LYS A 306 2.22 -21.64 6.67
N THR A 307 0.95 -21.30 6.43
CA THR A 307 0.01 -22.20 5.74
C THR A 307 -0.62 -21.62 4.47
N GLY A 308 -0.55 -20.31 4.25
CA GLY A 308 -1.33 -19.60 3.23
C GLY A 308 -2.79 -19.30 3.65
N ASN A 309 -3.13 -19.61 4.91
CA ASN A 309 -4.46 -19.38 5.46
C ASN A 309 -4.35 -18.61 6.80
N PRO A 310 -4.96 -17.43 6.94
CA PRO A 310 -4.83 -16.60 8.14
C PRO A 310 -5.69 -17.07 9.32
N ASN A 311 -6.58 -18.04 9.12
CA ASN A 311 -7.53 -18.51 10.14
C ASN A 311 -6.85 -19.17 11.34
N GLY A 312 -7.48 -19.08 12.48
CA GLY A 312 -7.07 -19.71 13.74
C GLY A 312 -7.10 -18.74 14.92
N GLY A 313 -6.93 -19.29 16.12
CA GLY A 313 -7.09 -18.52 17.35
C GLY A 313 -8.55 -18.05 17.54
N ASP A 314 -8.69 -16.87 18.15
CA ASP A 314 -10.00 -16.26 18.46
C ASP A 314 -10.49 -15.31 17.35
N LEU A 315 -10.03 -15.50 16.10
CA LEU A 315 -10.49 -14.72 14.96
C LEU A 315 -11.82 -15.26 14.42
N PRO A 316 -12.71 -14.38 13.92
CA PRO A 316 -13.84 -14.82 13.10
C PRO A 316 -13.35 -15.62 11.90
N GLN A 317 -14.15 -16.61 11.45
CA GLN A 317 -13.84 -17.36 10.23
C GLN A 317 -13.63 -16.39 9.06
N TRP A 318 -12.45 -16.42 8.47
CA TRP A 318 -12.04 -15.56 7.36
C TRP A 318 -12.00 -16.37 6.08
N ASP A 319 -13.09 -16.38 5.34
CA ASP A 319 -13.14 -17.05 4.05
C ASP A 319 -12.45 -16.21 2.99
N ALA A 320 -11.87 -16.90 2.00
CA ALA A 320 -11.19 -16.23 0.89
C ALA A 320 -12.13 -15.24 0.18
N TYR A 321 -11.57 -14.12 -0.24
CA TYR A 321 -12.27 -13.11 -1.01
C TYR A 321 -12.61 -13.63 -2.41
N THR A 322 -13.83 -13.38 -2.85
CA THR A 322 -14.27 -13.51 -4.24
C THR A 322 -15.03 -12.25 -4.63
N ARG A 323 -15.23 -12.01 -5.94
CA ARG A 323 -16.09 -10.88 -6.36
C ARG A 323 -17.52 -11.01 -5.87
N GLU A 324 -18.01 -12.24 -5.72
CA GLU A 324 -19.38 -12.52 -5.27
C GLU A 324 -19.54 -12.22 -3.77
N ASN A 325 -18.65 -12.71 -2.92
CA ASN A 325 -18.78 -12.55 -1.47
C ASN A 325 -18.20 -11.22 -0.95
N GLY A 326 -17.18 -10.65 -1.63
CA GLY A 326 -16.52 -9.41 -1.23
C GLY A 326 -16.04 -9.43 0.23
N ASN A 327 -15.57 -10.58 0.75
CA ASN A 327 -15.19 -10.74 2.14
C ASN A 327 -14.03 -9.84 2.56
N VAL A 328 -14.24 -9.07 3.63
CA VAL A 328 -13.24 -8.17 4.20
C VAL A 328 -13.15 -8.42 5.70
N MET A 329 -11.96 -8.75 6.20
CA MET A 329 -11.66 -8.74 7.62
C MET A 329 -11.44 -7.30 8.10
N ILE A 330 -12.22 -6.87 9.08
CA ILE A 330 -12.09 -5.54 9.67
C ILE A 330 -11.32 -5.70 10.98
N PHE A 331 -10.13 -5.11 11.05
CA PHE A 331 -9.33 -5.02 12.25
C PHE A 331 -9.59 -3.70 12.97
N ASP A 332 -10.31 -3.79 14.06
CA ASP A 332 -10.70 -2.71 14.95
C ASP A 332 -10.81 -3.29 16.37
N ASN A 333 -11.26 -2.53 17.37
CA ASN A 333 -11.56 -3.04 18.72
C ASN A 333 -12.47 -4.29 18.68
N GLU A 334 -13.40 -4.31 17.76
CA GLU A 334 -14.23 -5.47 17.44
C GLU A 334 -13.85 -6.01 16.06
N ILE A 335 -13.13 -7.15 16.04
CA ILE A 335 -12.75 -7.80 14.76
C ILE A 335 -13.97 -8.51 14.18
N LYS A 336 -14.24 -8.30 12.90
CA LYS A 336 -15.37 -8.92 12.20
C LYS A 336 -15.15 -9.06 10.69
N ILE A 337 -15.86 -10.02 10.10
CA ILE A 337 -15.98 -10.17 8.65
C ILE A 337 -17.22 -9.43 8.16
N LYS A 338 -17.08 -8.73 7.06
CA LYS A 338 -18.22 -8.18 6.31
C LYS A 338 -18.04 -8.42 4.81
N GLN A 339 -19.17 -8.62 4.14
CA GLN A 339 -19.22 -8.72 2.68
C GLN A 339 -19.38 -7.33 2.06
N HIS A 340 -18.61 -7.03 1.04
CA HIS A 340 -18.65 -5.76 0.31
C HIS A 340 -18.62 -4.49 1.18
N HIS A 341 -17.96 -4.57 2.34
CA HIS A 341 -18.04 -3.60 3.43
C HIS A 341 -18.07 -2.14 2.98
N ASP A 342 -17.06 -1.71 2.25
CA ASP A 342 -16.87 -0.34 1.78
C ASP A 342 -16.89 -0.22 0.25
N ALA A 343 -17.27 -1.28 -0.47
CA ALA A 343 -17.20 -1.33 -1.93
C ALA A 343 -18.03 -0.23 -2.62
N LYS A 344 -19.24 0.06 -2.12
CA LYS A 344 -20.10 1.15 -2.62
C LYS A 344 -19.40 2.51 -2.48
N LEU A 345 -18.81 2.76 -1.32
CA LEU A 345 -18.08 3.98 -1.03
C LEU A 345 -16.85 4.11 -1.94
N GLN A 346 -16.04 3.05 -2.03
CA GLN A 346 -14.82 3.06 -2.85
C GLN A 346 -15.10 3.28 -4.34
N ARG A 347 -16.20 2.73 -4.89
CA ARG A 347 -16.62 3.01 -6.27
C ARG A 347 -17.03 4.47 -6.50
N LEU A 348 -17.52 5.16 -5.47
CA LEU A 348 -17.79 6.61 -5.56
C LEU A 348 -16.51 7.44 -5.48
N LEU A 349 -15.55 7.03 -4.65
CA LEU A 349 -14.29 7.75 -4.43
C LEU A 349 -13.28 7.54 -5.57
N ALA A 350 -13.22 6.34 -6.13
CA ALA A 350 -12.32 5.94 -7.21
C ALA A 350 -13.10 5.24 -8.34
N PRO A 351 -13.93 5.96 -9.10
CA PRO A 351 -14.83 5.38 -10.11
C PRO A 351 -14.08 4.74 -11.29
N GLU A 352 -12.82 5.10 -11.48
CA GLU A 352 -11.94 4.50 -12.49
C GLU A 352 -11.46 3.09 -12.12
N MET A 353 -11.49 2.74 -10.82
CA MET A 353 -11.11 1.42 -10.35
C MET A 353 -12.26 0.42 -10.51
N LYS A 354 -11.99 -0.66 -11.24
CA LYS A 354 -12.95 -1.77 -11.43
C LYS A 354 -12.58 -2.94 -10.52
N PHE A 355 -13.40 -3.19 -9.55
CA PHE A 355 -13.29 -4.32 -8.62
C PHE A 355 -14.66 -4.92 -8.29
#